data_4fb7e7636dfa42be696b8d678735e3e2
#
_entry.id   4fb7e7636dfa42be696b8d678735e3e2
#
_cell.length_a   1.000
_cell.length_b   1.000
_cell.length_c   1.000
_cell.angle_alpha   90.00
_cell.angle_beta   90.00
_cell.angle_gamma   90.00
#
_symmetry.space_group_name_H-M   'P 1'
#
loop_
_entity.id
_entity.type
_entity.pdbx_description
1 polymer ?
#
loop_
_entity_poly.entity_id
_entity_poly.type
_entity_poly.pdbx_seq_one_letter_code
_entity_poly.pdbx_strand_id
1 'polypeptide(L)'
;MSSDEGITKLESRIIKAARRRPHSSLEHSGLFRHSSFVIRHSALAVFFALSFSLDGEPPPSAKDILNSVRMVESKQQLDLQGQLRQDDVVVPFRLVQNGPLIRYSFTNPDETLQLRLGENSSRLDLVSDAGTEKFAASKLNQRIRDTSVTYEDLAFKFLYWPTARVLGEENVRTRKCWKLQLRAPSRESQYSNVLLWIDKASGALMRMEGYDWNAQLAKRFEVVSAQKIEGRWFLKQMRVEEFQPGTNHVQARTYLEIKKRDAALRRPPQISAG
;
A
#
# COMPACT_ATOMS: atom_id res chain seq x y z
N MET A 1 28.95 7.51 19.01
CA MET A 1 28.18 8.55 19.71
C MET A 1 28.19 9.78 18.83
N SER A 2 27.17 10.08 18.16
CA SER A 2 26.80 11.34 17.46
C SER A 2 25.99 11.04 16.19
N SER A 3 24.70 10.75 16.33
CA SER A 3 23.73 10.71 15.23
C SER A 3 22.28 11.01 15.67
N ASP A 4 22.03 11.29 16.94
CA ASP A 4 20.66 11.49 17.46
C ASP A 4 20.23 12.96 17.59
N GLU A 5 21.15 13.92 17.46
CA GLU A 5 20.82 15.35 17.63
C GLU A 5 20.20 16.02 16.38
N GLY A 6 20.32 15.40 15.21
CA GLY A 6 19.81 15.98 13.95
C GLY A 6 18.30 15.90 13.76
N ILE A 7 17.66 14.88 14.31
CA ILE A 7 16.23 14.59 14.10
C ILE A 7 15.35 15.45 14.99
N THR A 8 15.75 15.68 16.23
CA THR A 8 15.02 16.51 17.21
C THR A 8 14.96 17.98 16.82
N LYS A 9 15.93 18.49 16.07
CA LYS A 9 15.99 19.91 15.67
C LYS A 9 15.07 20.24 14.49
N LEU A 10 14.72 19.25 13.67
CA LEU A 10 13.79 19.43 12.55
C LEU A 10 12.33 19.39 13.00
N GLU A 11 12.00 18.57 13.97
CA GLU A 11 10.65 18.48 14.53
C GLU A 11 10.26 19.72 15.33
N SER A 12 11.22 20.33 16.07
CA SER A 12 10.97 21.55 16.84
C SER A 12 10.72 22.80 15.97
N ARG A 13 11.15 22.80 14.71
CA ARG A 13 10.90 23.91 13.76
C ARG A 13 9.51 23.85 13.13
N ILE A 14 8.93 22.68 12.96
CA ILE A 14 7.60 22.52 12.37
C ILE A 14 6.50 22.91 13.37
N ILE A 15 6.71 22.69 14.66
CA ILE A 15 5.72 23.02 15.72
C ILE A 15 5.65 24.52 16.00
N LYS A 16 6.71 25.30 15.75
CA LYS A 16 6.74 26.74 15.97
C LYS A 16 6.08 27.59 14.88
N ALA A 17 5.85 27.03 13.70
CA ALA A 17 5.22 27.76 12.59
C ALA A 17 3.68 27.81 12.66
N ALA A 18 3.04 27.00 13.51
CA ALA A 18 1.58 26.88 13.60
C ALA A 18 0.92 27.78 14.68
N ARG A 19 1.69 28.65 15.37
CA ARG A 19 1.19 29.46 16.50
C ARG A 19 1.39 30.95 16.31
N ARG A 20 0.89 31.55 15.22
CA ARG A 20 0.71 33.00 15.12
C ARG A 20 -0.63 33.33 14.48
N ARG A 21 -1.65 33.59 15.31
CA ARG A 21 -2.83 34.37 14.94
C ARG A 21 -2.61 35.80 15.38
N PRO A 22 -2.86 36.80 14.56
CA PRO A 22 -2.92 38.19 15.04
C PRO A 22 -4.28 38.51 15.63
N HIS A 23 -4.28 39.06 16.84
CA HIS A 23 -5.37 39.83 17.41
C HIS A 23 -5.47 41.16 16.65
N SER A 24 -6.65 41.56 16.25
CA SER A 24 -6.96 42.97 16.02
C SER A 24 -8.24 43.33 16.77
N SER A 25 -8.06 44.08 17.81
CA SER A 25 -9.05 44.87 18.49
C SER A 25 -9.35 46.13 17.70
N LEU A 26 -10.60 46.49 17.54
CA LEU A 26 -11.03 47.88 17.35
C LEU A 26 -12.38 48.09 18.03
N GLU A 27 -12.32 48.76 19.18
CA GLU A 27 -13.44 49.52 19.77
C GLU A 27 -13.75 50.73 18.89
N HIS A 28 -15.01 51.04 18.70
CA HIS A 28 -15.48 52.44 18.79
C HIS A 28 -16.99 52.50 19.03
N SER A 29 -17.30 53.25 20.04
CA SER A 29 -18.55 53.76 20.55
C SER A 29 -19.35 54.61 19.55
N GLY A 30 -20.68 54.65 19.69
CA GLY A 30 -21.51 55.68 19.09
C GLY A 30 -23.00 55.51 19.30
N LEU A 31 -23.49 56.28 20.21
CA LEU A 31 -24.87 56.52 20.66
C LEU A 31 -25.89 56.96 19.59
N PHE A 32 -27.19 56.83 20.00
CA PHE A 32 -28.42 57.55 19.58
C PHE A 32 -29.33 56.76 18.63
N ARG A 33 -30.60 56.61 18.86
CA ARG A 33 -31.75 57.27 19.41
C ARG A 33 -33.00 56.43 19.09
N HIS A 34 -33.99 56.51 20.02
CA HIS A 34 -35.34 55.96 19.88
C HIS A 34 -36.06 56.35 18.60
N SER A 35 -36.81 55.40 18.05
CA SER A 35 -38.10 55.70 17.42
C SER A 35 -38.96 54.45 17.47
N SER A 36 -40.05 54.57 18.19
CA SER A 36 -41.16 53.60 18.27
C SER A 36 -41.93 53.63 16.95
N PHE A 37 -42.07 52.47 16.30
CA PHE A 37 -43.13 52.28 15.32
C PHE A 37 -43.74 50.90 15.47
N VAL A 38 -44.98 50.95 15.99
CA VAL A 38 -45.87 49.79 16.09
C VAL A 38 -46.49 49.57 14.73
N ILE A 39 -46.19 48.46 14.08
CA ILE A 39 -46.96 47.92 12.97
C ILE A 39 -47.20 46.44 13.22
N ARG A 40 -48.48 46.11 13.56
CA ARG A 40 -49.02 44.76 13.52
C ARG A 40 -49.12 44.36 12.04
N HIS A 41 -48.38 43.34 11.61
CA HIS A 41 -48.81 42.51 10.48
C HIS A 41 -48.33 41.08 10.72
N SER A 42 -49.32 40.19 10.74
CA SER A 42 -49.13 38.77 10.69
C SER A 42 -48.36 38.39 9.41
N ALA A 43 -47.15 37.94 9.54
CA ALA A 43 -46.42 37.33 8.43
C ALA A 43 -46.08 35.90 8.80
N LEU A 44 -46.76 35.01 8.11
CA LEU A 44 -46.54 33.58 8.05
C LEU A 44 -45.06 33.31 7.72
N ALA A 45 -44.27 32.93 8.71
CA ALA A 45 -42.91 32.52 8.49
C ALA A 45 -42.91 31.13 7.83
N VAL A 46 -42.84 31.12 6.51
CA VAL A 46 -42.51 29.90 5.75
C VAL A 46 -41.04 29.58 6.04
N PHE A 47 -40.80 28.66 6.97
CA PHE A 47 -39.52 28.05 7.16
C PHE A 47 -39.18 27.22 5.90
N PHE A 48 -38.49 27.84 4.96
CA PHE A 48 -37.82 27.12 3.90
C PHE A 48 -36.65 26.36 4.55
N ALA A 49 -36.90 25.14 4.96
CA ALA A 49 -35.85 24.20 5.33
C ALA A 49 -35.01 23.91 4.06
N LEU A 50 -33.98 24.70 3.84
CA LEU A 50 -32.90 24.34 2.90
C LEU A 50 -32.25 23.08 3.47
N SER A 51 -32.78 21.94 3.08
CA SER A 51 -32.10 20.67 3.18
C SER A 51 -30.88 20.75 2.26
N PHE A 52 -29.74 21.19 2.81
CA PHE A 52 -28.46 20.94 2.17
C PHE A 52 -28.28 19.42 2.18
N SER A 53 -28.70 18.76 1.12
CA SER A 53 -28.20 17.45 0.77
C SER A 53 -26.70 17.64 0.55
N LEU A 54 -25.92 17.30 1.56
CA LEU A 54 -24.51 17.00 1.36
C LEU A 54 -24.49 15.73 0.50
N ASP A 55 -24.65 15.90 -0.81
CA ASP A 55 -24.38 14.86 -1.79
C ASP A 55 -22.86 14.64 -1.81
N GLY A 56 -22.35 14.04 -0.74
CA GLY A 56 -21.05 13.42 -0.73
C GLY A 56 -21.12 12.26 -1.71
N GLU A 57 -20.31 12.27 -2.73
CA GLU A 57 -20.15 11.15 -3.66
C GLU A 57 -20.05 9.84 -2.84
N PRO A 58 -20.87 8.82 -3.14
CA PRO A 58 -20.86 7.59 -2.37
C PRO A 58 -19.43 7.00 -2.38
N PRO A 59 -18.95 6.43 -1.28
CA PRO A 59 -17.62 5.85 -1.22
C PRO A 59 -17.47 4.79 -2.32
N PRO A 60 -16.30 4.71 -2.98
CA PRO A 60 -16.07 3.77 -4.06
C PRO A 60 -16.28 2.33 -3.56
N SER A 61 -16.80 1.46 -4.43
CA SER A 61 -16.97 0.06 -4.09
C SER A 61 -15.61 -0.64 -3.89
N ALA A 62 -15.58 -1.73 -3.12
CA ALA A 62 -14.36 -2.51 -2.95
C ALA A 62 -13.81 -3.01 -4.30
N LYS A 63 -14.70 -3.32 -5.25
CA LYS A 63 -14.33 -3.73 -6.60
C LYS A 63 -13.61 -2.62 -7.35
N ASP A 64 -14.09 -1.39 -7.26
CA ASP A 64 -13.49 -0.24 -7.95
C ASP A 64 -12.10 0.07 -7.38
N ILE A 65 -11.96 0.02 -6.06
CA ILE A 65 -10.66 0.19 -5.39
C ILE A 65 -9.67 -0.89 -5.84
N LEU A 66 -10.07 -2.17 -5.83
CA LEU A 66 -9.21 -3.28 -6.27
C LEU A 66 -8.87 -3.18 -7.76
N ASN A 67 -9.82 -2.75 -8.60
CA ASN A 67 -9.57 -2.51 -10.02
C ASN A 67 -8.52 -1.41 -10.22
N SER A 68 -8.59 -0.33 -9.44
CA SER A 68 -7.59 0.76 -9.53
C SER A 68 -6.19 0.26 -9.15
N VAL A 69 -6.07 -0.57 -8.09
CA VAL A 69 -4.79 -1.19 -7.70
C VAL A 69 -4.22 -2.03 -8.84
N ARG A 70 -5.03 -2.95 -9.39
CA ARG A 70 -4.62 -3.83 -10.51
C ARG A 70 -4.22 -3.03 -11.75
N MET A 71 -4.93 -1.93 -12.04
CA MET A 71 -4.65 -1.07 -13.19
C MET A 71 -3.35 -0.28 -13.02
N VAL A 72 -3.04 0.19 -11.81
CA VAL A 72 -1.76 0.83 -11.50
C VAL A 72 -0.61 -0.15 -11.69
N GLU A 73 -0.74 -1.35 -11.12
CA GLU A 73 0.26 -2.41 -11.26
C GLU A 73 0.48 -2.81 -12.72
N SER A 74 -0.59 -2.96 -13.51
CA SER A 74 -0.50 -3.41 -14.91
C SER A 74 0.13 -2.40 -15.87
N LYS A 75 0.36 -1.16 -15.48
CA LYS A 75 0.96 -0.09 -16.32
C LYS A 75 2.42 0.17 -16.01
N GLN A 76 2.99 -0.51 -15.03
CA GLN A 76 4.36 -0.26 -14.59
C GLN A 76 5.38 -0.89 -15.55
N GLN A 77 6.51 -0.21 -15.72
CA GLN A 77 7.70 -0.73 -16.35
C GLN A 77 8.86 -0.54 -15.38
N LEU A 78 9.40 -1.64 -14.86
CA LEU A 78 10.40 -1.64 -13.81
C LEU A 78 11.50 -2.65 -14.12
N ASP A 79 12.72 -2.31 -13.73
CA ASP A 79 13.87 -3.21 -13.65
C ASP A 79 14.61 -2.88 -12.37
N LEU A 80 14.35 -3.65 -11.34
CA LEU A 80 14.80 -3.39 -9.98
C LEU A 80 15.59 -4.59 -9.45
N GLN A 81 16.57 -4.30 -8.64
CA GLN A 81 17.25 -5.30 -7.80
C GLN A 81 16.75 -5.16 -6.36
N GLY A 82 16.63 -6.28 -5.70
CA GLY A 82 16.20 -6.32 -4.31
C GLY A 82 16.73 -7.54 -3.58
N GLN A 83 16.31 -7.65 -2.34
CA GLN A 83 16.60 -8.82 -1.51
C GLN A 83 15.47 -9.05 -0.51
N LEU A 84 15.25 -10.32 -0.15
CA LEU A 84 14.56 -10.70 1.07
C LEU A 84 15.64 -10.92 2.14
N ARG A 85 15.48 -10.33 3.30
CA ARG A 85 16.40 -10.49 4.42
C ARG A 85 15.65 -10.86 5.68
N GLN A 86 16.00 -12.00 6.25
CA GLN A 86 15.51 -12.49 7.53
C GLN A 86 16.69 -13.01 8.34
N ASP A 87 16.96 -12.38 9.46
CA ASP A 87 18.15 -12.67 10.30
C ASP A 87 19.43 -12.70 9.42
N ASP A 88 20.12 -13.83 9.37
CA ASP A 88 21.34 -14.03 8.57
C ASP A 88 21.05 -14.51 7.13
N VAL A 89 19.80 -14.81 6.82
CA VAL A 89 19.37 -15.24 5.47
C VAL A 89 19.16 -14.02 4.59
N VAL A 90 19.91 -13.98 3.46
CA VAL A 90 19.76 -12.95 2.43
C VAL A 90 19.51 -13.62 1.09
N VAL A 91 18.35 -13.35 0.51
CA VAL A 91 17.90 -13.88 -0.77
C VAL A 91 17.84 -12.74 -1.79
N PRO A 92 18.88 -12.55 -2.62
CA PRO A 92 18.87 -11.54 -3.66
C PRO A 92 17.89 -11.93 -4.77
N PHE A 93 17.25 -10.94 -5.36
CA PHE A 93 16.38 -11.13 -6.53
C PHE A 93 16.48 -9.94 -7.48
N ARG A 94 16.13 -10.18 -8.74
CA ARG A 94 15.83 -9.15 -9.72
C ARG A 94 14.33 -9.20 -10.01
N LEU A 95 13.69 -8.03 -10.04
CA LEU A 95 12.30 -7.85 -10.43
C LEU A 95 12.26 -7.08 -11.73
N VAL A 96 11.73 -7.69 -12.79
CA VAL A 96 11.46 -7.02 -14.07
C VAL A 96 9.96 -7.04 -14.29
N GLN A 97 9.38 -5.85 -14.41
CA GLN A 97 7.96 -5.71 -14.75
C GLN A 97 7.81 -5.01 -16.08
N ASN A 98 6.98 -5.60 -16.94
CA ASN A 98 6.57 -5.01 -18.20
C ASN A 98 5.05 -5.14 -18.34
N GLY A 99 4.36 -4.08 -17.93
CA GLY A 99 2.91 -4.09 -17.86
C GLY A 99 2.41 -5.18 -16.89
N PRO A 100 1.51 -6.08 -17.36
CA PRO A 100 0.91 -7.10 -16.50
C PRO A 100 1.85 -8.30 -16.20
N LEU A 101 3.06 -8.33 -16.76
CA LEU A 101 4.04 -9.39 -16.53
C LEU A 101 5.11 -8.93 -15.54
N ILE A 102 5.24 -9.66 -14.43
CA ILE A 102 6.26 -9.44 -13.41
C ILE A 102 7.12 -10.69 -13.34
N ARG A 103 8.44 -10.56 -13.50
CA ARG A 103 9.41 -11.64 -13.33
C ARG A 103 10.22 -11.39 -12.07
N TYR A 104 10.31 -12.43 -11.24
CA TYR A 104 11.21 -12.52 -10.11
C TYR A 104 12.31 -13.53 -10.45
N SER A 105 13.55 -13.11 -10.52
CA SER A 105 14.69 -13.99 -10.74
C SER A 105 15.54 -14.06 -9.49
N PHE A 106 15.60 -15.22 -8.87
CA PHE A 106 16.41 -15.54 -7.71
C PHE A 106 17.67 -16.25 -8.14
N THR A 107 18.73 -16.12 -7.35
CA THR A 107 19.99 -16.84 -7.55
C THR A 107 20.26 -17.76 -6.36
N ASN A 108 21.07 -18.81 -6.57
CA ASN A 108 21.52 -19.76 -5.53
C ASN A 108 20.39 -20.49 -4.78
N PRO A 109 19.70 -21.45 -5.42
CA PRO A 109 19.77 -21.89 -6.81
C PRO A 109 19.04 -20.93 -7.75
N ASP A 110 19.32 -20.99 -9.03
CA ASP A 110 18.62 -20.15 -10.01
C ASP A 110 17.17 -20.59 -10.11
N GLU A 111 16.28 -19.60 -9.99
CA GLU A 111 14.83 -19.81 -10.12
C GLU A 111 14.20 -18.54 -10.68
N THR A 112 13.41 -18.68 -11.73
CA THR A 112 12.68 -17.56 -12.30
C THR A 112 11.18 -17.83 -12.24
N LEU A 113 10.47 -16.94 -11.55
CA LEU A 113 9.01 -16.94 -11.49
C LEU A 113 8.47 -15.86 -12.39
N GLN A 114 7.37 -16.12 -13.07
CA GLN A 114 6.65 -15.14 -13.87
C GLN A 114 5.22 -15.03 -13.36
N LEU A 115 4.89 -13.88 -12.79
CA LEU A 115 3.53 -13.52 -12.42
C LEU A 115 2.87 -12.79 -13.60
N ARG A 116 1.71 -13.26 -14.00
CA ARG A 116 0.83 -12.62 -14.98
C ARG A 116 -0.39 -12.06 -14.27
N LEU A 117 -0.58 -10.77 -14.33
CA LEU A 117 -1.76 -10.08 -13.82
C LEU A 117 -2.79 -9.98 -14.96
N GLY A 118 -3.84 -10.78 -14.90
CA GLY A 118 -4.95 -10.73 -15.86
C GLY A 118 -6.07 -9.80 -15.35
N GLU A 119 -7.16 -9.75 -16.09
CA GLU A 119 -8.34 -8.97 -15.68
C GLU A 119 -9.07 -9.56 -14.47
N ASN A 120 -9.22 -10.89 -14.47
CA ASN A 120 -10.03 -11.61 -13.47
C ASN A 120 -9.24 -12.58 -12.61
N SER A 121 -7.95 -12.76 -12.85
CA SER A 121 -7.09 -13.66 -12.09
C SER A 121 -5.62 -13.30 -12.24
N SER A 122 -4.80 -13.71 -11.26
CA SER A 122 -3.36 -13.77 -11.42
C SER A 122 -2.90 -15.21 -11.62
N ARG A 123 -1.80 -15.37 -12.35
CA ARG A 123 -1.18 -16.69 -12.58
C ARG A 123 0.31 -16.59 -12.34
N LEU A 124 0.81 -17.47 -11.48
CA LEU A 124 2.24 -17.66 -11.26
C LEU A 124 2.73 -18.84 -12.08
N ASP A 125 3.80 -18.65 -12.82
CA ASP A 125 4.46 -19.64 -13.65
C ASP A 125 5.92 -19.78 -13.23
N LEU A 126 6.48 -20.98 -13.41
CA LEU A 126 7.91 -21.25 -13.35
C LEU A 126 8.50 -21.13 -14.76
N VAL A 127 9.61 -20.41 -14.89
CA VAL A 127 10.32 -20.24 -16.17
C VAL A 127 11.64 -20.99 -16.09
N SER A 128 11.86 -21.90 -17.04
CA SER A 128 13.08 -22.68 -17.19
C SER A 128 13.53 -22.69 -18.66
N ASP A 129 14.68 -23.29 -18.94
CA ASP A 129 15.16 -23.47 -20.32
C ASP A 129 14.22 -24.33 -21.18
N ALA A 130 13.46 -25.24 -20.54
CA ALA A 130 12.45 -26.05 -21.21
C ALA A 130 11.17 -25.28 -21.54
N GLY A 131 11.01 -24.06 -21.04
CA GLY A 131 9.84 -23.20 -21.27
C GLY A 131 9.19 -22.66 -19.99
N THR A 132 7.93 -22.28 -20.11
CA THR A 132 7.13 -21.71 -19.03
C THR A 132 6.01 -22.66 -18.65
N GLU A 133 5.98 -23.09 -17.40
CA GLU A 133 4.96 -23.99 -16.87
C GLU A 133 4.22 -23.36 -15.69
N LYS A 134 2.96 -23.73 -15.47
CA LYS A 134 2.16 -23.27 -14.34
C LYS A 134 2.81 -23.70 -13.03
N PHE A 135 3.03 -22.77 -12.11
CA PHE A 135 3.55 -23.09 -10.78
C PHE A 135 2.60 -24.03 -10.04
N ALA A 136 3.12 -25.08 -9.45
CA ALA A 136 2.33 -26.11 -8.82
C ALA A 136 1.57 -25.54 -7.59
N ALA A 137 0.25 -25.75 -7.55
CA ALA A 137 -0.60 -25.25 -6.46
C ALA A 137 -0.15 -25.75 -5.08
N SER A 138 0.32 -27.01 -5.01
CA SER A 138 0.84 -27.61 -3.78
C SER A 138 2.11 -26.95 -3.22
N LYS A 139 2.82 -26.17 -4.05
CA LYS A 139 4.03 -25.45 -3.66
C LYS A 139 3.77 -23.98 -3.27
N LEU A 140 2.57 -23.44 -3.49
CA LEU A 140 2.27 -22.04 -3.25
C LEU A 140 2.53 -21.61 -1.81
N ASN A 141 2.26 -22.48 -0.84
CA ASN A 141 2.45 -22.20 0.59
C ASN A 141 3.89 -22.45 1.08
N GLN A 142 4.79 -22.91 0.18
CA GLN A 142 6.19 -23.05 0.54
C GLN A 142 6.86 -21.69 0.68
N ARG A 143 7.79 -21.60 1.62
CA ARG A 143 8.59 -20.40 1.87
C ARG A 143 9.64 -20.22 0.79
N ILE A 144 9.92 -18.97 0.45
CA ILE A 144 11.01 -18.62 -0.44
C ILE A 144 12.30 -18.63 0.39
N ARG A 145 13.11 -19.68 0.20
CA ARG A 145 14.45 -19.79 0.79
C ARG A 145 14.47 -19.53 2.31
N ASP A 146 13.58 -20.18 3.04
CA ASP A 146 13.46 -20.09 4.51
C ASP A 146 13.07 -18.69 5.06
N THR A 147 12.66 -17.76 4.19
CA THR A 147 12.07 -16.49 4.62
C THR A 147 10.59 -16.65 5.00
N SER A 148 9.99 -15.66 5.66
CA SER A 148 8.56 -15.65 5.97
C SER A 148 7.66 -15.40 4.74
N VAL A 149 8.25 -15.11 3.57
CA VAL A 149 7.52 -14.89 2.32
C VAL A 149 7.29 -16.21 1.62
N THR A 150 6.05 -16.48 1.19
CA THR A 150 5.70 -17.68 0.42
C THR A 150 5.51 -17.33 -1.07
N TYR A 151 5.47 -18.35 -1.93
CA TYR A 151 5.13 -18.16 -3.34
C TYR A 151 3.72 -17.62 -3.53
N GLU A 152 2.76 -17.97 -2.66
CA GLU A 152 1.41 -17.41 -2.68
C GLU A 152 1.41 -15.90 -2.43
N ASP A 153 2.29 -15.42 -1.54
CA ASP A 153 2.42 -14.00 -1.24
C ASP A 153 2.84 -13.19 -2.47
N LEU A 154 3.71 -13.78 -3.33
CA LEU A 154 4.12 -13.15 -4.59
C LEU A 154 3.05 -13.25 -5.70
N ALA A 155 2.11 -14.18 -5.59
CA ALA A 155 1.11 -14.42 -6.64
C ALA A 155 -0.04 -13.40 -6.61
N PHE A 156 -0.20 -12.60 -5.54
CA PHE A 156 -1.25 -11.59 -5.37
C PHE A 156 -2.68 -12.08 -5.66
N LYS A 157 -2.95 -13.39 -5.48
CA LYS A 157 -4.25 -13.99 -5.80
C LYS A 157 -5.40 -13.34 -5.04
N PHE A 158 -5.15 -12.86 -3.82
CA PHE A 158 -6.16 -12.22 -3.00
C PHE A 158 -6.75 -10.95 -3.65
N LEU A 159 -6.01 -10.26 -4.51
CA LEU A 159 -6.52 -9.09 -5.24
C LEU A 159 -7.68 -9.43 -6.19
N TYR A 160 -7.88 -10.72 -6.48
CA TYR A 160 -8.89 -11.22 -7.41
C TYR A 160 -10.02 -12.01 -6.71
N TRP A 161 -10.01 -12.05 -5.38
CA TRP A 161 -11.07 -12.74 -4.67
C TRP A 161 -12.43 -12.04 -4.86
N PRO A 162 -13.50 -12.81 -5.16
CA PRO A 162 -14.79 -12.22 -5.54
C PRO A 162 -15.51 -11.55 -4.38
N THR A 163 -15.25 -12.00 -3.14
CA THR A 163 -15.91 -11.47 -1.95
C THR A 163 -15.03 -10.41 -1.31
N ALA A 164 -15.31 -9.15 -1.62
CA ALA A 164 -14.61 -7.98 -1.07
C ALA A 164 -15.60 -6.95 -0.56
N ARG A 165 -15.29 -6.29 0.57
CA ARG A 165 -16.06 -5.17 1.13
C ARG A 165 -15.16 -4.09 1.68
N VAL A 166 -15.59 -2.84 1.60
CA VAL A 166 -14.97 -1.70 2.27
C VAL A 166 -15.41 -1.72 3.74
N LEU A 167 -14.45 -1.66 4.66
CA LEU A 167 -14.70 -1.56 6.10
C LEU A 167 -14.71 -0.11 6.58
N GLY A 168 -14.18 0.83 5.77
CA GLY A 168 -14.06 2.23 6.12
C GLY A 168 -12.69 2.80 5.75
N GLU A 169 -12.30 3.86 6.44
CA GLU A 169 -11.01 4.53 6.29
C GLU A 169 -10.16 4.37 7.55
N GLU A 170 -8.87 4.20 7.37
CA GLU A 170 -7.91 4.10 8.47
C GLU A 170 -6.57 4.68 8.03
N ASN A 171 -5.84 5.29 8.96
CA ASN A 171 -4.50 5.78 8.66
C ASN A 171 -3.46 4.67 8.84
N VAL A 172 -2.62 4.48 7.83
CA VAL A 172 -1.38 3.72 7.95
C VAL A 172 -0.23 4.70 7.92
N ARG A 173 0.44 4.88 9.07
CA ARG A 173 1.41 5.96 9.26
C ARG A 173 0.77 7.33 8.97
N THR A 174 1.28 8.06 7.98
CA THR A 174 0.78 9.39 7.58
C THR A 174 -0.18 9.35 6.40
N ARG A 175 -0.56 8.14 5.92
CA ARG A 175 -1.37 7.96 4.71
C ARG A 175 -2.80 7.59 5.06
N LYS A 176 -3.78 8.29 4.47
CA LYS A 176 -5.21 7.92 4.55
C LYS A 176 -5.46 6.77 3.59
N CYS A 177 -5.98 5.67 4.11
CA CYS A 177 -6.18 4.45 3.35
C CYS A 177 -7.65 4.00 3.40
N TRP A 178 -8.12 3.40 2.32
CA TRP A 178 -9.28 2.54 2.35
C TRP A 178 -8.90 1.23 3.03
N LYS A 179 -9.71 0.79 3.99
CA LYS A 179 -9.57 -0.52 4.61
C LYS A 179 -10.58 -1.48 3.98
N LEU A 180 -10.09 -2.55 3.36
CA LEU A 180 -10.89 -3.55 2.70
C LEU A 180 -10.75 -4.90 3.42
N GLN A 181 -11.82 -5.70 3.39
CA GLN A 181 -11.78 -7.09 3.76
C GLN A 181 -12.09 -7.95 2.53
N LEU A 182 -11.27 -8.96 2.31
CA LEU A 182 -11.44 -9.96 1.26
C LEU A 182 -11.53 -11.34 1.89
N ARG A 183 -12.42 -12.21 1.36
CA ARG A 183 -12.56 -13.60 1.80
C ARG A 183 -12.11 -14.54 0.71
N ALA A 184 -11.34 -15.55 1.10
CA ALA A 184 -10.91 -16.61 0.19
C ALA A 184 -12.11 -17.39 -0.35
N PRO A 185 -12.13 -17.73 -1.65
CA PRO A 185 -13.19 -18.52 -2.25
C PRO A 185 -13.11 -20.01 -1.87
N SER A 186 -11.92 -20.49 -1.50
CA SER A 186 -11.68 -21.90 -1.15
C SER A 186 -10.50 -22.04 -0.18
N ARG A 187 -10.31 -23.26 0.35
CA ARG A 187 -9.19 -23.60 1.26
C ARG A 187 -7.86 -23.84 0.54
N GLU A 188 -7.75 -23.54 -0.73
CA GLU A 188 -6.48 -23.62 -1.46
C GLU A 188 -5.49 -22.54 -1.03
N SER A 189 -5.99 -21.42 -0.53
CA SER A 189 -5.16 -20.33 0.02
C SER A 189 -4.75 -20.62 1.47
N GLN A 190 -3.55 -20.20 1.86
CA GLN A 190 -3.12 -20.18 3.27
C GLN A 190 -3.97 -19.22 4.11
N TYR A 191 -4.63 -18.24 3.47
CA TYR A 191 -5.47 -17.25 4.13
C TYR A 191 -6.96 -17.54 3.93
N SER A 192 -7.74 -17.42 4.99
CA SER A 192 -9.21 -17.39 4.94
C SER A 192 -9.75 -15.99 4.65
N ASN A 193 -9.07 -14.99 5.20
CA ASN A 193 -9.36 -13.57 5.06
C ASN A 193 -8.08 -12.77 4.87
N VAL A 194 -8.20 -11.67 4.12
CA VAL A 194 -7.15 -10.68 3.98
C VAL A 194 -7.74 -9.30 4.23
N LEU A 195 -7.08 -8.50 5.06
CA LEU A 195 -7.33 -7.08 5.19
C LEU A 195 -6.30 -6.29 4.40
N LEU A 196 -6.74 -5.33 3.62
CA LEU A 196 -5.89 -4.45 2.81
C LEU A 196 -6.08 -3.00 3.22
N TRP A 197 -4.99 -2.24 3.27
CA TRP A 197 -5.00 -0.78 3.41
C TRP A 197 -4.43 -0.17 2.15
N ILE A 198 -5.30 0.42 1.34
CA ILE A 198 -4.97 1.04 0.05
C ILE A 198 -4.93 2.55 0.22
N ASP A 199 -3.79 3.18 -0.07
CA ASP A 199 -3.64 4.63 0.00
C ASP A 199 -4.61 5.33 -0.96
N LYS A 200 -5.43 6.24 -0.43
CA LYS A 200 -6.47 6.94 -1.20
C LYS A 200 -5.91 7.83 -2.31
N ALA A 201 -4.72 8.36 -2.12
CA ALA A 201 -4.12 9.30 -3.06
C ALA A 201 -3.38 8.63 -4.21
N SER A 202 -2.73 7.48 -3.96
CA SER A 202 -1.86 6.82 -4.95
C SER A 202 -2.36 5.45 -5.41
N GLY A 203 -3.33 4.85 -4.71
CA GLY A 203 -3.75 3.46 -4.95
C GLY A 203 -2.73 2.43 -4.47
N ALA A 204 -1.66 2.83 -3.78
CA ALA A 204 -0.63 1.91 -3.32
C ALA A 204 -1.12 1.05 -2.14
N LEU A 205 -0.75 -0.23 -2.14
CA LEU A 205 -0.97 -1.12 -1.01
C LEU A 205 0.03 -0.79 0.10
N MET A 206 -0.46 -0.21 1.21
CA MET A 206 0.35 0.23 2.35
C MET A 206 0.52 -0.84 3.41
N ARG A 207 -0.53 -1.64 3.64
CA ARG A 207 -0.53 -2.76 4.57
C ARG A 207 -1.45 -3.87 4.08
N MET A 208 -1.05 -5.11 4.33
CA MET A 208 -1.88 -6.32 4.19
C MET A 208 -1.76 -7.14 5.46
N GLU A 209 -2.88 -7.67 5.94
CA GLU A 209 -2.92 -8.65 7.02
C GLU A 209 -3.65 -9.90 6.53
N GLY A 210 -2.97 -11.03 6.59
CA GLY A 210 -3.51 -12.34 6.24
C GLY A 210 -3.90 -13.12 7.49
N TYR A 211 -5.14 -13.61 7.52
CA TYR A 211 -5.70 -14.42 8.61
C TYR A 211 -5.86 -15.85 8.14
N ASP A 212 -5.44 -16.80 8.96
CA ASP A 212 -5.57 -18.22 8.70
C ASP A 212 -7.03 -18.72 8.77
N TRP A 213 -7.23 -20.01 8.58
CA TRP A 213 -8.56 -20.64 8.63
C TRP A 213 -9.13 -20.80 10.05
N ASN A 214 -8.36 -20.47 11.09
CA ASN A 214 -8.81 -20.34 12.46
C ASN A 214 -9.08 -18.87 12.84
N ALA A 215 -9.12 -17.97 11.85
CA ALA A 215 -9.27 -16.52 12.01
C ALA A 215 -8.16 -15.87 12.86
N GLN A 216 -6.97 -16.47 12.89
CA GLN A 216 -5.80 -15.94 13.58
C GLN A 216 -4.93 -15.16 12.61
N LEU A 217 -4.37 -14.04 13.06
CA LEU A 217 -3.42 -13.26 12.27
C LEU A 217 -2.17 -14.12 12.02
N ALA A 218 -1.96 -14.49 10.76
CA ALA A 218 -0.83 -15.30 10.35
C ALA A 218 0.33 -14.44 9.87
N LYS A 219 0.06 -13.42 9.04
CA LYS A 219 1.09 -12.53 8.48
C LYS A 219 0.62 -11.09 8.37
N ARG A 220 1.59 -10.18 8.48
CA ARG A 220 1.40 -8.75 8.17
C ARG A 220 2.50 -8.28 7.25
N PHE A 221 2.12 -7.61 6.18
CA PHE A 221 2.99 -6.88 5.27
C PHE A 221 2.76 -5.40 5.48
N GLU A 222 3.81 -4.62 5.68
CA GLU A 222 3.69 -3.18 5.88
C GLU A 222 4.83 -2.43 5.17
N VAL A 223 4.46 -1.43 4.38
CA VAL A 223 5.43 -0.52 3.76
C VAL A 223 6.13 0.28 4.87
N VAL A 224 7.45 0.07 5.01
CA VAL A 224 8.30 0.76 5.98
C VAL A 224 8.77 2.09 5.41
N SER A 225 9.23 2.07 4.16
CA SER A 225 9.71 3.28 3.48
C SER A 225 9.54 3.18 1.98
N ALA A 226 9.44 4.36 1.35
CA ALA A 226 9.43 4.54 -0.08
C ALA A 226 10.62 5.39 -0.53
N GLN A 227 10.98 5.30 -1.80
CA GLN A 227 12.05 6.07 -2.43
C GLN A 227 11.59 6.67 -3.75
N LYS A 228 12.21 7.76 -4.15
CA LYS A 228 11.94 8.40 -5.44
C LYS A 228 13.00 7.98 -6.45
N ILE A 229 12.59 7.38 -7.57
CA ILE A 229 13.44 6.99 -8.69
C ILE A 229 12.86 7.66 -9.94
N GLU A 230 13.67 8.45 -10.64
CA GLU A 230 13.27 9.17 -11.86
C GLU A 230 11.93 9.94 -11.71
N GLY A 231 11.76 10.60 -10.57
CA GLY A 231 10.57 11.41 -10.28
C GLY A 231 9.36 10.63 -9.74
N ARG A 232 9.34 9.30 -9.78
CA ARG A 232 8.25 8.44 -9.31
C ARG A 232 8.57 7.80 -7.97
N TRP A 233 7.53 7.55 -7.16
CA TRP A 233 7.66 6.86 -5.88
C TRP A 233 7.61 5.35 -6.06
N PHE A 234 8.55 4.65 -5.41
CA PHE A 234 8.65 3.20 -5.38
C PHE A 234 8.83 2.71 -3.96
N LEU A 235 8.48 1.46 -3.72
CA LEU A 235 8.82 0.76 -2.51
C LEU A 235 10.34 0.78 -2.30
N LYS A 236 10.79 1.16 -1.12
CA LYS A 236 12.18 1.00 -0.69
C LYS A 236 12.31 -0.19 0.24
N GLN A 237 11.43 -0.29 1.22
CA GLN A 237 11.43 -1.39 2.19
C GLN A 237 10.01 -1.72 2.63
N MET A 238 9.70 -3.01 2.65
CA MET A 238 8.50 -3.60 3.23
C MET A 238 8.92 -4.58 4.33
N ARG A 239 8.21 -4.57 5.43
CA ARG A 239 8.36 -5.54 6.51
C ARG A 239 7.27 -6.59 6.39
N VAL A 240 7.66 -7.85 6.46
CA VAL A 240 6.79 -9.01 6.52
C VAL A 240 6.97 -9.64 7.88
N GLU A 241 5.93 -9.67 8.69
CA GLU A 241 5.89 -10.29 10.01
C GLU A 241 5.05 -11.55 9.95
N GLU A 242 5.59 -12.64 10.43
CA GLU A 242 4.88 -13.89 10.65
C GLU A 242 4.54 -14.00 12.14
N PHE A 243 3.30 -14.36 12.45
CA PHE A 243 2.82 -14.44 13.81
C PHE A 243 2.71 -15.88 14.28
N GLN A 244 3.02 -16.10 15.55
CA GLN A 244 2.79 -17.37 16.20
C GLN A 244 1.26 -17.60 16.32
N PRO A 245 0.73 -18.75 15.86
CA PRO A 245 -0.69 -19.03 15.90
C PRO A 245 -1.29 -18.84 17.32
N GLY A 246 -2.45 -18.19 17.39
CA GLY A 246 -3.16 -17.94 18.65
C GLY A 246 -2.57 -16.86 19.53
N THR A 247 -1.54 -16.17 19.07
CA THR A 247 -0.89 -15.07 19.81
C THR A 247 -0.70 -13.85 18.91
N ASN A 248 -0.39 -12.69 19.51
CA ASN A 248 0.07 -11.51 18.77
C ASN A 248 1.61 -11.43 18.73
N HIS A 249 2.29 -12.54 19.01
CA HIS A 249 3.75 -12.60 19.02
C HIS A 249 4.28 -12.74 17.59
N VAL A 250 5.22 -11.88 17.22
CA VAL A 250 5.95 -12.00 15.95
C VAL A 250 6.97 -13.14 16.10
N GLN A 251 6.78 -14.20 15.33
CA GLN A 251 7.67 -15.36 15.30
C GLN A 251 8.87 -15.14 14.41
N ALA A 252 8.67 -14.50 13.25
CA ALA A 252 9.73 -14.21 12.30
C ALA A 252 9.47 -12.89 11.56
N ARG A 253 10.54 -12.27 11.09
CA ARG A 253 10.46 -10.99 10.38
C ARG A 253 11.38 -10.98 9.16
N THR A 254 10.79 -10.84 7.98
CA THR A 254 11.50 -10.66 6.72
C THR A 254 11.37 -9.21 6.26
N TYR A 255 12.45 -8.64 5.76
CA TYR A 255 12.45 -7.36 5.07
C TYR A 255 12.62 -7.60 3.57
N LEU A 256 11.65 -7.11 2.78
CA LEU A 256 11.79 -6.96 1.34
C LEU A 256 12.39 -5.58 1.10
N GLU A 257 13.57 -5.54 0.50
CA GLU A 257 14.34 -4.32 0.28
C GLU A 257 14.62 -4.15 -1.21
N ILE A 258 14.26 -3.00 -1.77
CA ILE A 258 14.56 -2.65 -3.16
C ILE A 258 15.77 -1.74 -3.19
N LYS A 259 16.80 -2.16 -3.92
CA LYS A 259 18.03 -1.42 -4.12
C LYS A 259 17.89 -0.48 -5.32
N LYS A 260 18.41 0.73 -5.18
CA LYS A 260 18.56 1.64 -6.32
C LYS A 260 19.61 1.03 -7.26
N ARG A 261 19.29 0.89 -8.54
CA ARG A 261 20.26 0.43 -9.52
C ARG A 261 21.39 1.47 -9.61
N ASP A 262 22.62 1.05 -9.35
CA ASP A 262 23.78 1.92 -9.56
C ASP A 262 23.87 2.29 -11.04
N ALA A 263 23.92 3.58 -11.34
CA ALA A 263 23.98 4.11 -12.71
C ALA A 263 25.25 3.66 -13.49
N ALA A 264 26.20 3.05 -12.81
CA ALA A 264 27.47 2.58 -13.37
C ALA A 264 27.34 1.43 -14.38
N LEU A 265 26.23 0.70 -14.43
CA LEU A 265 26.03 -0.44 -15.35
C LEU A 265 25.35 -0.07 -16.69
N ARG A 266 25.10 1.19 -16.94
CA ARG A 266 24.56 1.68 -18.24
C ARG A 266 25.65 2.04 -19.27
N ARG A 267 26.81 1.41 -19.27
CA ARG A 267 27.70 1.53 -20.43
C ARG A 267 27.22 0.55 -21.50
N PRO A 268 26.68 1.01 -22.64
CA PRO A 268 26.54 0.12 -23.80
C PRO A 268 27.95 -0.39 -24.17
N PRO A 269 28.06 -1.63 -24.69
CA PRO A 269 29.33 -2.10 -25.19
C PRO A 269 29.84 -1.09 -26.22
N GLN A 270 31.02 -0.54 -25.99
CA GLN A 270 31.72 0.26 -26.98
C GLN A 270 32.02 -0.72 -28.12
N ILE A 271 31.28 -0.60 -29.24
CA ILE A 271 31.65 -1.22 -30.50
C ILE A 271 32.94 -0.48 -30.92
N SER A 272 34.08 -1.08 -30.65
CA SER A 272 35.33 -0.68 -31.27
C SER A 272 35.20 -0.90 -32.76
N ALA A 273 35.08 0.21 -33.51
CA ALA A 273 35.25 0.21 -34.95
C ALA A 273 36.71 -0.13 -35.22
N GLY A 274 36.94 -1.35 -35.72
CA GLY A 274 38.18 -1.80 -36.35
C GLY A 274 38.16 -1.49 -37.84
#